data_ceae87dfe020c2a5eead19d0e0a6c454
#
_entry.id   ceae87dfe020c2a5eead19d0e0a6c454
#
_cell.length_a   1.000
_cell.length_b   1.000
_cell.length_c   1.000
_cell.angle_alpha   90.00
_cell.angle_beta   90.00
_cell.angle_gamma   90.00
#
_symmetry.space_group_name_H-M   'P 1'
#
loop_
_entity.id
_entity.type
_entity.pdbx_description
1 polymer ?
#
loop_
_entity_poly.entity_id
_entity_poly.type
_entity_poly.pdbx_seq_one_letter_code
_entity_poly.pdbx_strand_id
1 'polypeptide(L)'
;MSSKSSSSTALFNQAANTVSTEDIPRILSIHAAASRSMKPPLILGLPGSSKTEQVAAWAAANGYVMFTCMLPHLGVQDLKGYGVPDREANVMRFMPNGDLPFGNGKYADTHGGLKPLLFLDELTNASVPVFNCALQLINDRCIGDNVLFEDTLIIAAGNTAAMRTGSNKLTASVADRMSIYNVRPSINGILKWMSHEDNRGNPWVVAYLQANAQTGEGGLWTTKLSEWNGEEPLDSARSYHKGLSAYLNQYGSDREMLGDALFPAFCAAHVGCSAGTKFAEFVRLSVEVGDIDDMIQDAENCSVPENPSIKWGVAARLVSRAARDEDTFGKCLVLARRLTPVSMRPSGKQFTAFETFLTKAVVTANTRTATWESWRKAALASSQSMTS
;
A
#
# COMPACT_ATOMS: atom_id res chain seq x y z
N MET A 1 -5.62 -22.09 36.94
CA MET A 1 -5.56 -22.60 35.56
C MET A 1 -5.56 -21.40 34.63
N SER A 2 -4.39 -21.06 34.10
CA SER A 2 -4.16 -19.85 33.32
C SER A 2 -4.59 -20.09 31.88
N SER A 3 -5.57 -19.34 31.37
CA SER A 3 -5.98 -19.34 29.99
C SER A 3 -4.92 -18.60 29.16
N LYS A 4 -4.16 -19.33 28.37
CA LYS A 4 -3.26 -18.77 27.37
C LYS A 4 -4.09 -18.13 26.27
N SER A 5 -4.14 -16.81 26.22
CA SER A 5 -4.52 -16.05 25.04
C SER A 5 -3.46 -16.29 23.96
N SER A 6 -3.74 -17.19 23.03
CA SER A 6 -2.92 -17.38 21.84
C SER A 6 -3.16 -16.24 20.89
N SER A 7 -2.40 -15.15 21.07
CA SER A 7 -2.41 -14.00 20.23
C SER A 7 -1.98 -14.38 18.79
N SER A 8 -2.64 -13.75 17.80
CA SER A 8 -2.30 -13.74 16.36
C SER A 8 -0.85 -13.32 16.05
N THR A 9 -0.11 -12.92 17.07
CA THR A 9 1.33 -12.59 17.08
C THR A 9 2.24 -13.80 16.79
N ALA A 10 1.75 -15.02 16.86
CA ALA A 10 2.57 -16.23 16.68
C ALA A 10 2.96 -16.52 15.20
N LEU A 11 2.31 -15.91 14.22
CA LEU A 11 2.69 -16.05 12.80
C LEU A 11 3.95 -15.27 12.43
N PHE A 12 4.34 -14.32 13.25
CA PHE A 12 5.53 -13.49 13.07
C PHE A 12 6.37 -13.56 14.35
N ASN A 13 6.84 -14.75 14.70
CA ASN A 13 7.94 -14.82 15.66
C ASN A 13 9.01 -13.85 15.18
N GLN A 14 9.40 -12.93 16.05
CA GLN A 14 10.28 -11.80 15.81
C GLN A 14 11.64 -12.25 15.26
N ALA A 15 11.68 -12.61 13.97
CA ALA A 15 12.93 -12.69 13.26
C ALA A 15 13.49 -11.25 13.20
N ALA A 16 14.74 -11.07 13.52
CA ALA A 16 15.41 -9.76 13.53
C ALA A 16 15.35 -9.03 12.17
N ASN A 17 14.99 -9.75 11.09
CA ASN A 17 14.79 -9.23 9.73
C ASN A 17 13.33 -8.89 9.39
N THR A 18 12.45 -8.77 10.39
CA THR A 18 11.08 -8.33 10.19
C THR A 18 11.00 -6.82 10.22
N VAL A 19 10.40 -6.24 9.17
CA VAL A 19 10.27 -4.80 8.92
C VAL A 19 8.83 -4.43 8.58
N SER A 20 8.49 -3.14 8.68
CA SER A 20 7.19 -2.61 8.24
C SER A 20 7.19 -2.34 6.72
N THR A 21 6.01 -2.28 6.10
CA THR A 21 5.87 -1.76 4.72
C THR A 21 6.42 -0.34 4.58
N GLU A 22 6.40 0.46 5.64
CA GLU A 22 6.93 1.83 5.67
C GLU A 22 8.47 1.89 5.57
N ASP A 23 9.15 0.80 5.92
CA ASP A 23 10.61 0.71 5.87
C ASP A 23 11.14 0.39 4.46
N ILE A 24 10.27 -0.07 3.54
CA ILE A 24 10.67 -0.45 2.18
C ILE A 24 11.46 0.67 1.48
N PRO A 25 10.99 1.92 1.42
CA PRO A 25 11.75 2.99 0.76
C PRO A 25 13.15 3.19 1.34
N ARG A 26 13.29 3.08 2.66
CA ARG A 26 14.59 3.19 3.33
C ARG A 26 15.52 2.03 2.98
N ILE A 27 14.99 0.79 2.97
CA ILE A 27 15.73 -0.40 2.55
C ILE A 27 16.25 -0.22 1.12
N LEU A 28 15.38 0.21 0.21
CA LEU A 28 15.74 0.44 -1.19
C LEU A 28 16.84 1.50 -1.34
N SER A 29 16.74 2.60 -0.59
CA SER A 29 17.76 3.66 -0.60
C SER A 29 19.13 3.16 -0.13
N ILE A 30 19.18 2.31 0.90
CA ILE A 30 20.43 1.70 1.40
C ILE A 30 21.04 0.79 0.32
N HIS A 31 20.22 -0.08 -0.30
CA HIS A 31 20.70 -0.99 -1.35
C HIS A 31 21.13 -0.23 -2.62
N ALA A 32 20.42 0.83 -2.98
CA ALA A 32 20.80 1.68 -4.11
C ALA A 32 22.14 2.40 -3.87
N ALA A 33 22.38 2.90 -2.66
CA ALA A 33 23.64 3.55 -2.29
C ALA A 33 24.82 2.56 -2.26
N ALA A 34 24.58 1.32 -1.81
CA ALA A 34 25.60 0.27 -1.77
C ALA A 34 25.85 -0.37 -3.13
N SER A 35 24.91 -0.24 -4.09
CA SER A 35 24.99 -0.78 -5.44
C SER A 35 25.41 -2.26 -5.45
N ARG A 36 26.47 -2.63 -6.21
CA ARG A 36 26.95 -4.00 -6.38
C ARG A 36 27.64 -4.60 -5.15
N SER A 37 28.05 -3.78 -4.20
CA SER A 37 28.75 -4.26 -3.00
C SER A 37 27.85 -4.98 -1.99
N MET A 38 26.53 -4.86 -2.15
CA MET A 38 25.54 -5.44 -1.27
C MET A 38 24.68 -6.50 -1.98
N LYS A 39 24.32 -7.56 -1.24
CA LYS A 39 23.38 -8.58 -1.75
C LYS A 39 22.05 -7.91 -2.12
N PRO A 40 21.44 -8.21 -3.27
CA PRO A 40 20.13 -7.66 -3.64
C PRO A 40 19.06 -7.96 -2.58
N PRO A 41 18.10 -7.05 -2.33
CA PRO A 41 17.04 -7.28 -1.36
C PRO A 41 15.96 -8.22 -1.93
N LEU A 42 15.54 -9.17 -1.09
CA LEU A 42 14.36 -9.99 -1.29
C LEU A 42 13.29 -9.58 -0.28
N ILE A 43 12.21 -8.99 -0.76
CA ILE A 43 11.10 -8.49 0.04
C ILE A 43 10.02 -9.57 0.11
N LEU A 44 9.93 -10.27 1.24
CA LEU A 44 8.90 -11.27 1.50
C LEU A 44 7.74 -10.66 2.28
N GLY A 45 6.52 -10.84 1.81
CA GLY A 45 5.35 -10.31 2.50
C GLY A 45 4.06 -10.94 1.99
N LEU A 46 2.96 -10.63 2.69
CA LEU A 46 1.64 -11.11 2.31
C LEU A 46 1.21 -10.55 0.94
N PRO A 47 0.41 -11.29 0.15
CA PRO A 47 -0.20 -10.76 -1.07
C PRO A 47 -1.01 -9.49 -0.77
N GLY A 48 -1.01 -8.52 -1.70
CA GLY A 48 -1.76 -7.27 -1.50
C GLY A 48 -1.19 -6.33 -0.40
N SER A 49 0.05 -6.55 0.06
CA SER A 49 0.74 -5.66 1.01
C SER A 49 1.46 -4.48 0.36
N SER A 50 1.11 -4.14 -0.87
CA SER A 50 1.63 -2.98 -1.63
C SER A 50 3.14 -2.98 -1.89
N LYS A 51 3.81 -4.15 -1.93
CA LYS A 51 5.26 -4.24 -2.19
C LYS A 51 5.64 -3.62 -3.53
N THR A 52 4.97 -4.04 -4.59
CA THR A 52 5.22 -3.59 -5.97
C THR A 52 4.99 -2.09 -6.12
N GLU A 53 3.88 -1.57 -5.56
CA GLU A 53 3.55 -0.15 -5.58
C GLU A 53 4.60 0.70 -4.81
N GLN A 54 5.08 0.21 -3.66
CA GLN A 54 6.12 0.89 -2.88
C GLN A 54 7.45 0.96 -3.64
N VAL A 55 7.84 -0.13 -4.31
CA VAL A 55 9.05 -0.17 -5.15
C VAL A 55 8.92 0.79 -6.33
N ALA A 56 7.77 0.79 -7.02
CA ALA A 56 7.50 1.67 -8.17
C ALA A 56 7.52 3.16 -7.76
N ALA A 57 6.85 3.51 -6.67
CA ALA A 57 6.84 4.89 -6.16
C ALA A 57 8.25 5.35 -5.75
N TRP A 58 9.03 4.49 -5.09
CA TRP A 58 10.40 4.80 -4.74
C TRP A 58 11.28 4.96 -5.98
N ALA A 59 11.16 4.09 -6.97
CA ALA A 59 11.92 4.15 -8.22
C ALA A 59 11.68 5.48 -8.96
N ALA A 60 10.42 5.87 -9.13
CA ALA A 60 10.03 7.13 -9.77
C ALA A 60 10.61 8.36 -9.02
N ALA A 61 10.58 8.36 -7.69
CA ALA A 61 11.08 9.45 -6.87
C ALA A 61 12.63 9.55 -6.84
N ASN A 62 13.35 8.48 -7.20
CA ASN A 62 14.81 8.41 -7.09
C ASN A 62 15.53 8.28 -8.44
N GLY A 63 14.87 8.56 -9.56
CA GLY A 63 15.48 8.60 -10.88
C GLY A 63 15.79 7.21 -11.46
N TYR A 64 14.93 6.21 -11.15
CA TYR A 64 15.03 4.87 -11.73
C TYR A 64 13.90 4.60 -12.71
N VAL A 65 14.21 3.87 -13.79
CA VAL A 65 13.23 3.20 -14.66
C VAL A 65 13.08 1.77 -14.18
N MET A 66 11.86 1.38 -13.83
CA MET A 66 11.55 0.05 -13.29
C MET A 66 11.15 -0.93 -14.40
N PHE A 67 11.91 -1.99 -14.53
CA PHE A 67 11.65 -3.15 -15.39
C PHE A 67 11.05 -4.26 -14.54
N THR A 68 9.77 -4.52 -14.70
CA THR A 68 9.04 -5.50 -13.88
C THR A 68 8.95 -6.84 -14.58
N CYS A 69 9.50 -7.87 -13.95
CA CYS A 69 9.38 -9.26 -14.36
C CYS A 69 8.42 -10.00 -13.41
N MET A 70 7.20 -10.25 -13.84
CA MET A 70 6.24 -11.11 -13.14
C MET A 70 6.59 -12.57 -13.42
N LEU A 71 7.50 -13.14 -12.65
CA LEU A 71 8.17 -14.40 -12.93
C LEU A 71 7.26 -15.61 -13.16
N PRO A 72 6.09 -15.78 -12.48
CA PRO A 72 5.18 -16.89 -12.77
C PRO A 72 4.61 -16.89 -14.18
N HIS A 73 4.56 -15.72 -14.84
CA HIS A 73 4.00 -15.57 -16.19
C HIS A 73 5.04 -15.71 -17.30
N LEU A 74 6.33 -15.83 -16.94
CA LEU A 74 7.44 -15.86 -17.89
C LEU A 74 7.90 -17.30 -18.21
N GLY A 75 8.38 -17.48 -19.43
CA GLY A 75 9.19 -18.60 -19.83
C GLY A 75 10.69 -18.30 -19.71
N VAL A 76 11.53 -19.31 -19.87
CA VAL A 76 12.99 -19.14 -19.88
C VAL A 76 13.46 -18.20 -20.99
N GLN A 77 12.79 -18.23 -22.12
CA GLN A 77 13.11 -17.40 -23.29
C GLN A 77 12.90 -15.90 -23.00
N ASP A 78 11.93 -15.55 -22.15
CA ASP A 78 11.64 -14.16 -21.81
C ASP A 78 12.78 -13.53 -20.99
N LEU A 79 13.52 -14.36 -20.24
CA LEU A 79 14.71 -13.92 -19.49
C LEU A 79 16.00 -14.09 -20.29
N LYS A 80 16.18 -15.26 -20.97
CA LYS A 80 17.40 -15.61 -21.68
C LYS A 80 17.50 -14.98 -23.06
N GLY A 81 16.36 -14.63 -23.64
CA GLY A 81 16.27 -14.21 -25.04
C GLY A 81 15.98 -15.39 -26.00
N TYR A 82 15.80 -15.07 -27.26
CA TYR A 82 15.48 -16.01 -28.32
C TYR A 82 16.74 -16.38 -29.10
N GLY A 83 16.90 -17.68 -29.35
CA GLY A 83 18.02 -18.18 -30.13
C GLY A 83 17.93 -17.77 -31.61
N VAL A 84 18.95 -17.11 -32.12
CA VAL A 84 19.10 -16.71 -33.51
C VAL A 84 20.38 -17.37 -34.06
N PRO A 85 20.31 -18.09 -35.20
CA PRO A 85 21.49 -18.70 -35.80
C PRO A 85 22.42 -17.62 -36.37
N ASP A 86 23.66 -17.59 -35.90
CA ASP A 86 24.74 -16.86 -36.52
C ASP A 86 25.42 -17.80 -37.52
N ARG A 87 25.06 -17.65 -38.79
CA ARG A 87 25.55 -18.55 -39.87
C ARG A 87 27.01 -18.35 -40.19
N GLU A 88 27.57 -17.18 -39.95
CA GLU A 88 28.98 -16.88 -40.22
C GLU A 88 29.87 -17.55 -39.18
N ALA A 89 29.47 -17.42 -37.91
CA ALA A 89 30.20 -18.05 -36.79
C ALA A 89 29.82 -19.52 -36.55
N ASN A 90 28.79 -20.03 -37.24
CA ASN A 90 28.23 -21.37 -37.08
C ASN A 90 27.84 -21.71 -35.63
N VAL A 91 27.21 -20.71 -34.95
CA VAL A 91 26.76 -20.83 -33.55
C VAL A 91 25.33 -20.29 -33.41
N MET A 92 24.68 -20.67 -32.29
CA MET A 92 23.44 -20.08 -31.88
C MET A 92 23.73 -18.93 -30.91
N ARG A 93 23.28 -17.69 -31.23
CA ARG A 93 23.32 -16.54 -30.30
C ARG A 93 21.95 -16.28 -29.73
N PHE A 94 21.89 -15.80 -28.48
CA PHE A 94 20.64 -15.43 -27.86
C PHE A 94 20.47 -13.90 -27.97
N MET A 95 19.43 -13.50 -28.70
CA MET A 95 19.04 -12.10 -28.81
C MET A 95 18.31 -11.68 -27.53
N PRO A 96 18.78 -10.63 -26.80
CA PRO A 96 18.17 -10.25 -25.53
C PRO A 96 16.75 -9.75 -25.71
N ASN A 97 15.91 -9.97 -24.69
CA ASN A 97 14.59 -9.36 -24.63
C ASN A 97 14.75 -7.83 -24.41
N GLY A 98 14.14 -7.03 -25.27
CA GLY A 98 14.16 -5.56 -25.19
C GLY A 98 13.45 -4.99 -23.96
N ASP A 99 12.61 -5.79 -23.30
CA ASP A 99 11.90 -5.41 -22.07
C ASP A 99 12.78 -5.56 -20.80
N LEU A 100 14.03 -5.95 -20.96
CA LEU A 100 15.00 -6.09 -19.87
C LEU A 100 16.19 -5.15 -20.04
N PRO A 101 16.80 -4.65 -18.96
CA PRO A 101 17.88 -3.68 -19.01
C PRO A 101 19.23 -4.33 -19.29
N PHE A 102 19.37 -5.01 -20.43
CA PHE A 102 20.64 -5.55 -20.86
C PHE A 102 21.54 -4.48 -21.50
N GLY A 103 22.82 -4.44 -21.10
CA GLY A 103 23.79 -3.46 -21.56
C GLY A 103 24.21 -3.61 -23.02
N ASN A 104 23.96 -4.75 -23.64
CA ASN A 104 24.12 -5.00 -25.08
C ASN A 104 22.88 -4.59 -25.90
N GLY A 105 21.83 -4.04 -25.24
CA GLY A 105 20.66 -3.42 -25.87
C GLY A 105 20.76 -1.90 -25.92
N LYS A 106 19.67 -1.24 -26.39
CA LYS A 106 19.58 0.22 -26.54
C LYS A 106 19.17 0.96 -25.25
N TYR A 107 19.39 0.38 -24.06
CA TYR A 107 18.91 0.98 -22.82
C TYR A 107 19.37 2.44 -22.62
N ALA A 108 20.67 2.70 -22.83
CA ALA A 108 21.28 4.01 -22.57
C ALA A 108 20.69 5.14 -23.45
N ASP A 109 20.27 4.79 -24.67
CA ASP A 109 19.78 5.78 -25.65
C ASP A 109 18.30 6.14 -25.46
N THR A 110 17.53 5.32 -24.72
CA THR A 110 16.06 5.44 -24.65
C THR A 110 15.52 6.00 -23.35
N HIS A 111 16.31 6.08 -22.27
CA HIS A 111 15.81 6.40 -20.92
C HIS A 111 16.38 7.68 -20.30
N GLY A 112 16.95 8.60 -21.11
CA GLY A 112 17.30 9.95 -20.67
C GLY A 112 18.23 10.03 -19.44
N GLY A 113 19.13 9.05 -19.27
CA GLY A 113 20.07 9.01 -18.15
C GLY A 113 19.51 8.46 -16.82
N LEU A 114 18.26 8.02 -16.78
CA LEU A 114 17.69 7.33 -15.61
C LEU A 114 18.37 5.97 -15.43
N LYS A 115 18.56 5.55 -14.16
CA LYS A 115 19.17 4.27 -13.84
C LYS A 115 18.15 3.12 -13.94
N PRO A 116 18.54 1.92 -14.40
CA PRO A 116 17.63 0.78 -14.45
C PRO A 116 17.44 0.14 -13.08
N LEU A 117 16.19 -0.25 -12.80
CA LEU A 117 15.81 -1.10 -11.69
C LEU A 117 15.13 -2.35 -12.24
N LEU A 118 15.74 -3.52 -12.07
CA LEU A 118 15.14 -4.81 -12.38
C LEU A 118 14.38 -5.33 -11.18
N PHE A 119 13.06 -5.41 -11.30
CA PHE A 119 12.17 -5.91 -10.26
C PHE A 119 11.65 -7.30 -10.60
N LEU A 120 12.13 -8.29 -9.85
CA LEU A 120 11.75 -9.70 -10.00
C LEU A 120 10.59 -10.02 -9.06
N ASP A 121 9.36 -9.83 -9.54
CA ASP A 121 8.15 -10.01 -8.72
C ASP A 121 7.72 -11.47 -8.68
N GLU A 122 7.14 -11.87 -7.56
CA GLU A 122 6.69 -13.24 -7.26
C GLU A 122 7.78 -14.31 -7.45
N LEU A 123 9.03 -14.00 -7.10
CA LEU A 123 10.17 -14.91 -7.24
C LEU A 123 9.89 -16.31 -6.65
N THR A 124 9.18 -16.37 -5.52
CA THR A 124 8.86 -17.65 -4.85
C THR A 124 7.83 -18.49 -5.60
N ASN A 125 7.06 -17.90 -6.52
CA ASN A 125 6.02 -18.56 -7.32
C ASN A 125 6.46 -18.87 -8.75
N ALA A 126 7.69 -18.53 -9.12
CA ALA A 126 8.25 -18.82 -10.44
C ALA A 126 8.36 -20.33 -10.70
N SER A 127 8.22 -20.77 -11.94
CA SER A 127 8.56 -22.14 -12.33
C SER A 127 10.05 -22.42 -12.08
N VAL A 128 10.43 -23.65 -11.78
CA VAL A 128 11.83 -24.01 -11.45
C VAL A 128 12.84 -23.53 -12.51
N PRO A 129 12.59 -23.70 -13.83
CA PRO A 129 13.52 -23.21 -14.85
C PRO A 129 13.66 -21.67 -14.83
N VAL A 130 12.55 -20.93 -14.71
CA VAL A 130 12.55 -19.46 -14.63
C VAL A 130 13.22 -18.98 -13.35
N PHE A 131 12.94 -19.63 -12.22
CA PHE A 131 13.59 -19.36 -10.95
C PHE A 131 15.13 -19.48 -11.04
N ASN A 132 15.64 -20.53 -11.68
CA ASN A 132 17.07 -20.73 -11.87
C ASN A 132 17.69 -19.63 -12.77
N CYS A 133 16.99 -19.22 -13.83
CA CYS A 133 17.40 -18.07 -14.65
C CYS A 133 17.44 -16.76 -13.86
N ALA A 134 16.41 -16.51 -13.04
CA ALA A 134 16.37 -15.34 -12.17
C ALA A 134 17.51 -15.34 -11.14
N LEU A 135 17.85 -16.51 -10.57
CA LEU A 135 19.02 -16.65 -9.68
C LEU A 135 20.35 -16.37 -10.40
N GLN A 136 20.48 -16.74 -11.66
CA GLN A 136 21.65 -16.41 -12.46
C GLN A 136 21.74 -14.88 -12.65
N LEU A 137 20.66 -14.20 -13.01
CA LEU A 137 20.63 -12.73 -13.08
C LEU A 137 21.00 -12.06 -11.77
N ILE A 138 20.50 -12.57 -10.65
CA ILE A 138 20.79 -12.06 -9.31
C ILE A 138 22.28 -12.19 -8.96
N ASN A 139 22.89 -13.34 -9.27
CA ASN A 139 24.25 -13.67 -8.89
C ASN A 139 25.29 -13.11 -9.87
N ASP A 140 25.10 -13.41 -11.16
CA ASP A 140 26.09 -13.18 -12.20
C ASP A 140 25.82 -11.90 -12.99
N ARG A 141 24.62 -11.31 -12.81
CA ARG A 141 24.15 -10.13 -13.54
C ARG A 141 24.13 -10.33 -15.06
N CYS A 142 24.03 -11.55 -15.50
CA CYS A 142 23.96 -11.93 -16.90
C CYS A 142 23.18 -13.25 -17.08
N ILE A 143 22.71 -13.50 -18.31
CA ILE A 143 22.23 -14.81 -18.77
C ILE A 143 22.87 -15.10 -20.13
N GLY A 144 23.73 -16.10 -20.20
CA GLY A 144 24.56 -16.35 -21.38
C GLY A 144 25.41 -15.10 -21.69
N ASP A 145 25.37 -14.63 -22.93
CA ASP A 145 26.11 -13.43 -23.38
C ASP A 145 25.41 -12.10 -23.04
N ASN A 146 24.17 -12.15 -22.54
CA ASN A 146 23.37 -10.96 -22.22
C ASN A 146 23.67 -10.48 -20.80
N VAL A 147 24.42 -9.39 -20.68
CA VAL A 147 24.84 -8.76 -19.42
C VAL A 147 23.91 -7.62 -19.08
N LEU A 148 23.44 -7.54 -17.84
CA LEU A 148 22.66 -6.40 -17.36
C LEU A 148 23.48 -5.11 -17.43
N PHE A 149 22.82 -4.00 -17.74
CA PHE A 149 23.42 -2.68 -17.69
C PHE A 149 24.12 -2.46 -16.34
N GLU A 150 25.27 -1.77 -16.36
CA GLU A 150 26.19 -1.73 -15.22
C GLU A 150 25.54 -1.26 -13.92
N ASP A 151 24.76 -0.19 -13.96
CA ASP A 151 24.12 0.45 -12.81
C ASP A 151 22.73 -0.15 -12.45
N THR A 152 22.37 -1.32 -13.00
CA THR A 152 21.08 -1.94 -12.73
C THR A 152 20.97 -2.31 -11.24
N LEU A 153 19.99 -1.73 -10.55
CA LEU A 153 19.57 -2.15 -9.22
C LEU A 153 18.65 -3.38 -9.34
N ILE A 154 18.99 -4.47 -8.70
CA ILE A 154 18.14 -5.68 -8.68
C ILE A 154 17.39 -5.74 -7.36
N ILE A 155 16.07 -5.91 -7.44
CA ILE A 155 15.18 -6.11 -6.29
C ILE A 155 14.29 -7.30 -6.60
N ALA A 156 14.09 -8.19 -5.63
CA ALA A 156 13.12 -9.27 -5.75
C ALA A 156 12.02 -9.16 -4.70
N ALA A 157 10.84 -9.63 -5.05
CA ALA A 157 9.72 -9.78 -4.13
C ALA A 157 9.15 -11.19 -4.19
N GLY A 158 8.51 -11.60 -3.11
CA GLY A 158 7.88 -12.93 -3.03
C GLY A 158 6.88 -13.01 -1.88
N ASN A 159 6.17 -14.13 -1.82
CA ASN A 159 5.25 -14.41 -0.75
C ASN A 159 5.94 -15.14 0.41
N THR A 160 5.44 -14.95 1.65
CA THR A 160 5.95 -15.65 2.83
C THR A 160 5.66 -17.16 2.75
N ALA A 161 6.40 -17.96 3.50
CA ALA A 161 6.25 -19.42 3.48
C ALA A 161 4.82 -19.90 3.82
N ALA A 162 4.12 -19.17 4.68
CA ALA A 162 2.73 -19.47 5.05
C ALA A 162 1.73 -19.32 3.88
N MET A 163 2.11 -18.55 2.84
CA MET A 163 1.27 -18.25 1.66
C MET A 163 1.66 -19.03 0.41
N ARG A 164 2.62 -19.93 0.53
CA ARG A 164 3.13 -20.65 -0.63
C ARG A 164 2.33 -21.92 -0.87
N THR A 165 1.33 -21.84 -1.72
CA THR A 165 0.67 -23.01 -2.28
C THR A 165 1.43 -23.43 -3.54
N GLY A 166 2.22 -24.51 -3.45
CA GLY A 166 2.96 -25.06 -4.59
C GLY A 166 4.22 -24.31 -5.02
N SER A 167 4.72 -23.36 -4.22
CA SER A 167 5.86 -22.53 -4.55
C SER A 167 7.21 -23.11 -4.11
N ASN A 168 8.28 -22.64 -4.75
CA ASN A 168 9.65 -23.02 -4.40
C ASN A 168 9.97 -22.60 -2.95
N LYS A 169 10.45 -23.55 -2.15
CA LYS A 169 11.07 -23.20 -0.85
C LYS A 169 12.30 -22.34 -1.14
N LEU A 170 12.50 -21.31 -0.33
CA LEU A 170 13.77 -20.60 -0.36
C LEU A 170 14.88 -21.58 -0.01
N THR A 171 15.76 -21.83 -0.97
CA THR A 171 16.91 -22.68 -0.76
C THR A 171 18.01 -21.94 -0.03
N ALA A 172 18.95 -22.67 0.59
CA ALA A 172 20.16 -22.07 1.17
C ALA A 172 20.90 -21.18 0.17
N SER A 173 20.86 -21.56 -1.11
CA SER A 173 21.45 -20.81 -2.22
C SER A 173 20.86 -19.39 -2.38
N VAL A 174 19.54 -19.21 -2.21
CA VAL A 174 18.90 -17.90 -2.25
C VAL A 174 19.26 -17.09 -0.99
N ALA A 175 19.19 -17.74 0.18
CA ALA A 175 19.50 -17.09 1.45
C ALA A 175 20.95 -16.57 1.51
N ASP A 176 21.87 -17.27 0.83
CA ASP A 176 23.24 -16.83 0.73
C ASP A 176 23.45 -15.65 -0.24
N ARG A 177 22.60 -15.52 -1.27
CA ARG A 177 22.78 -14.53 -2.35
C ARG A 177 21.94 -13.25 -2.16
N MET A 178 20.97 -13.24 -1.28
CA MET A 178 20.04 -12.14 -1.10
C MET A 178 19.95 -11.66 0.36
N SER A 179 19.64 -10.38 0.53
CA SER A 179 19.29 -9.81 1.82
C SER A 179 17.77 -9.96 2.02
N ILE A 180 17.36 -10.84 2.92
CA ILE A 180 15.94 -11.21 3.08
C ILE A 180 15.27 -10.34 4.13
N TYR A 181 14.20 -9.64 3.74
CA TYR A 181 13.34 -8.80 4.59
C TYR A 181 11.93 -9.38 4.64
N ASN A 182 11.47 -9.70 5.85
CA ASN A 182 10.08 -10.12 6.08
C ASN A 182 9.22 -8.89 6.36
N VAL A 183 8.39 -8.51 5.41
CA VAL A 183 7.59 -7.29 5.48
C VAL A 183 6.23 -7.59 6.10
N ARG A 184 5.89 -6.86 7.16
CA ARG A 184 4.57 -6.84 7.78
C ARG A 184 3.72 -5.72 7.19
N PRO A 185 2.45 -5.98 6.86
CA PRO A 185 1.51 -4.91 6.55
C PRO A 185 1.39 -3.96 7.74
N SER A 186 1.35 -2.66 7.46
CA SER A 186 1.14 -1.61 8.45
C SER A 186 -0.10 -0.81 8.06
N ILE A 187 -1.05 -0.67 8.99
CA ILE A 187 -2.21 0.20 8.79
C ILE A 187 -1.75 1.65 8.58
N ASN A 188 -0.76 2.12 9.34
CA ASN A 188 -0.22 3.46 9.18
C ASN A 188 0.42 3.66 7.81
N GLY A 189 1.15 2.67 7.31
CA GLY A 189 1.73 2.70 5.96
C GLY A 189 0.68 2.79 4.87
N ILE A 190 -0.39 2.01 4.94
CA ILE A 190 -1.48 2.10 3.96
C ILE A 190 -2.25 3.42 4.07
N LEU A 191 -2.48 3.93 5.27
CA LEU A 191 -3.13 5.22 5.48
C LEU A 191 -2.30 6.37 4.91
N LYS A 192 -0.98 6.36 5.12
CA LYS A 192 -0.06 7.33 4.53
C LYS A 192 -0.11 7.28 3.00
N TRP A 193 -0.12 6.06 2.43
CA TRP A 193 -0.19 5.85 1.00
C TRP A 193 -1.54 6.28 0.41
N MET A 194 -2.68 5.96 1.04
CA MET A 194 -4.02 6.40 0.65
C MET A 194 -4.26 7.91 0.82
N SER A 195 -3.41 8.60 1.59
CA SER A 195 -3.47 10.05 1.75
C SER A 195 -2.72 10.81 0.66
N HIS A 196 -2.00 10.12 -0.23
CA HIS A 196 -1.32 10.74 -1.38
C HIS A 196 -2.31 11.05 -2.49
N GLU A 197 -2.09 12.13 -3.25
CA GLU A 197 -3.00 12.59 -4.30
C GLU A 197 -3.29 11.53 -5.35
N ASP A 198 -2.27 10.79 -5.79
CA ASP A 198 -2.37 9.74 -6.81
C ASP A 198 -3.07 8.46 -6.33
N ASN A 199 -3.11 8.24 -5.01
CA ASN A 199 -3.58 7.00 -4.40
C ASN A 199 -4.78 7.22 -3.46
N ARG A 200 -5.56 8.26 -3.70
CA ARG A 200 -6.63 8.70 -2.80
C ARG A 200 -7.59 7.56 -2.45
N GLY A 201 -7.64 7.24 -1.15
CA GLY A 201 -8.64 6.34 -0.59
C GLY A 201 -9.99 7.05 -0.38
N ASN A 202 -11.09 6.30 -0.48
CA ASN A 202 -12.39 6.83 -0.09
C ASN A 202 -12.38 7.22 1.39
N PRO A 203 -12.95 8.38 1.79
CA PRO A 203 -12.95 8.87 3.17
C PRO A 203 -13.49 7.87 4.19
N TRP A 204 -14.52 7.10 3.85
CA TRP A 204 -15.07 6.06 4.70
C TRP A 204 -14.07 4.94 4.99
N VAL A 205 -13.34 4.49 3.97
CA VAL A 205 -12.31 3.44 4.13
C VAL A 205 -11.15 3.96 4.97
N VAL A 206 -10.68 5.19 4.69
CA VAL A 206 -9.59 5.80 5.47
C VAL A 206 -10.00 5.98 6.94
N ALA A 207 -11.21 6.46 7.20
CA ALA A 207 -11.74 6.61 8.55
C ALA A 207 -11.88 5.28 9.30
N TYR A 208 -12.38 4.24 8.63
CA TYR A 208 -12.48 2.89 9.20
C TYR A 208 -11.11 2.33 9.57
N LEU A 209 -10.12 2.45 8.69
CA LEU A 209 -8.76 2.00 8.99
C LEU A 209 -8.10 2.82 10.11
N GLN A 210 -8.37 4.12 10.20
CA GLN A 210 -7.93 4.97 11.31
C GLN A 210 -8.54 4.54 12.65
N ALA A 211 -9.85 4.26 12.67
CA ALA A 211 -10.52 3.74 13.85
C ALA A 211 -9.89 2.44 14.35
N ASN A 212 -9.60 1.51 13.43
CA ASN A 212 -8.99 0.23 13.76
C ASN A 212 -7.51 0.36 14.17
N ALA A 213 -6.77 1.31 13.60
CA ALA A 213 -5.40 1.58 14.02
C ALA A 213 -5.31 2.03 15.49
N GLN A 214 -6.33 2.76 15.98
CA GLN A 214 -6.37 3.24 17.36
C GLN A 214 -6.82 2.19 18.37
N THR A 215 -7.80 1.35 17.99
CA THR A 215 -8.34 0.32 18.90
C THR A 215 -7.54 -0.96 18.90
N GLY A 216 -6.73 -1.20 17.86
CA GLY A 216 -6.02 -2.46 17.65
C GLY A 216 -6.95 -3.64 17.29
N GLU A 217 -8.24 -3.36 17.09
CA GLU A 217 -9.27 -4.34 16.77
C GLU A 217 -9.69 -4.23 15.31
N GLY A 218 -9.46 -5.31 14.57
CA GLY A 218 -9.77 -5.34 13.13
C GLY A 218 -8.71 -4.64 12.29
N GLY A 219 -8.96 -4.54 11.01
CA GLY A 219 -8.05 -3.92 10.04
C GLY A 219 -7.53 -4.92 9.03
N LEU A 220 -6.33 -4.68 8.52
CA LEU A 220 -5.75 -5.51 7.47
C LEU A 220 -5.38 -6.92 7.98
N TRP A 221 -5.71 -7.93 7.18
CA TRP A 221 -5.32 -9.33 7.43
C TRP A 221 -5.89 -9.91 8.73
N THR A 222 -7.15 -9.62 9.02
CA THR A 222 -7.85 -10.18 10.17
C THR A 222 -8.18 -11.66 9.99
N THR A 223 -8.35 -12.10 8.75
CA THR A 223 -8.56 -13.51 8.43
C THR A 223 -7.24 -14.27 8.46
N LYS A 224 -7.13 -15.26 9.31
CA LYS A 224 -5.97 -16.16 9.31
C LYS A 224 -6.01 -17.00 8.04
N LEU A 225 -4.90 -17.04 7.32
CA LEU A 225 -4.81 -17.79 6.08
C LEU A 225 -5.02 -19.29 6.24
N SER A 226 -4.68 -19.84 7.42
CA SER A 226 -4.97 -21.24 7.76
C SER A 226 -6.48 -21.53 7.91
N GLU A 227 -7.27 -20.49 8.09
CA GLU A 227 -8.73 -20.56 8.26
C GLU A 227 -9.46 -20.08 6.98
N TRP A 228 -8.72 -19.58 5.98
CA TRP A 228 -9.29 -19.10 4.75
C TRP A 228 -9.76 -20.26 3.85
N ASN A 229 -11.03 -20.22 3.46
CA ASN A 229 -11.70 -21.26 2.68
C ASN A 229 -11.37 -21.23 1.16
N GLY A 230 -10.66 -20.20 0.68
CA GLY A 230 -10.35 -20.03 -0.73
C GLY A 230 -11.45 -19.38 -1.57
N GLU A 231 -12.59 -19.07 -1.01
CA GLU A 231 -13.77 -18.56 -1.72
C GLU A 231 -14.02 -17.06 -1.50
N GLU A 232 -13.49 -16.50 -0.41
CA GLU A 232 -13.67 -15.09 -0.05
C GLU A 232 -12.44 -14.25 -0.36
N PRO A 233 -12.58 -12.96 -0.72
CA PRO A 233 -11.44 -12.06 -0.83
C PRO A 233 -10.81 -11.81 0.55
N LEU A 234 -9.51 -11.54 0.54
CA LEU A 234 -8.78 -11.20 1.76
C LEU A 234 -8.89 -9.69 2.05
N ASP A 235 -8.95 -9.34 3.32
CA ASP A 235 -8.97 -7.96 3.84
C ASP A 235 -7.58 -7.29 3.75
N SER A 236 -7.04 -7.24 2.55
CA SER A 236 -5.72 -6.69 2.24
C SER A 236 -5.77 -5.20 1.92
N ALA A 237 -4.61 -4.54 1.93
CA ALA A 237 -4.47 -3.15 1.48
C ALA A 237 -5.03 -2.94 0.05
N ARG A 238 -4.78 -3.89 -0.85
CA ARG A 238 -5.33 -3.87 -2.22
C ARG A 238 -6.85 -3.95 -2.22
N SER A 239 -7.44 -4.82 -1.40
CA SER A 239 -8.89 -5.00 -1.29
C SER A 239 -9.58 -3.73 -0.79
N TYR A 240 -9.01 -3.08 0.23
CA TYR A 240 -9.54 -1.82 0.73
C TYR A 240 -9.37 -0.66 -0.28
N HIS A 241 -8.24 -0.57 -0.97
CA HIS A 241 -7.99 0.53 -1.89
C HIS A 241 -8.63 0.30 -3.27
N LYS A 242 -8.19 -0.71 -4.02
CA LYS A 242 -8.66 -0.99 -5.40
C LYS A 242 -10.05 -1.63 -5.45
N GLY A 243 -10.48 -2.26 -4.35
CA GLY A 243 -11.81 -2.83 -4.22
C GLY A 243 -12.78 -1.84 -3.58
N LEU A 244 -12.80 -1.81 -2.26
CA LEU A 244 -13.82 -1.10 -1.49
C LEU A 244 -13.82 0.42 -1.73
N SER A 245 -12.66 1.09 -1.73
CA SER A 245 -12.60 2.55 -2.00
C SER A 245 -13.09 2.89 -3.40
N ALA A 246 -12.70 2.13 -4.42
CA ALA A 246 -13.14 2.37 -5.78
C ALA A 246 -14.65 2.17 -5.94
N TYR A 247 -15.21 1.15 -5.27
CA TYR A 247 -16.65 0.90 -5.23
C TYR A 247 -17.41 2.05 -4.56
N LEU A 248 -16.97 2.48 -3.37
CA LEU A 248 -17.65 3.53 -2.61
C LEU A 248 -17.62 4.91 -3.31
N ASN A 249 -16.65 5.16 -4.16
CA ASN A 249 -16.58 6.39 -4.95
C ASN A 249 -17.69 6.51 -6.01
N GLN A 250 -18.50 5.45 -6.23
CA GLN A 250 -19.64 5.49 -7.13
C GLN A 250 -20.89 6.11 -6.50
N TYR A 251 -20.96 6.19 -5.18
CA TYR A 251 -22.11 6.79 -4.48
C TYR A 251 -21.97 8.30 -4.34
N GLY A 252 -23.06 9.02 -4.63
CA GLY A 252 -23.12 10.47 -4.48
C GLY A 252 -23.37 10.93 -3.05
N SER A 253 -23.94 10.06 -2.19
CA SER A 253 -24.27 10.40 -0.81
C SER A 253 -24.31 9.18 0.12
N ASP A 254 -24.20 9.45 1.44
CA ASP A 254 -24.34 8.42 2.49
C ASP A 254 -25.72 7.77 2.46
N ARG A 255 -26.77 8.56 2.11
CA ARG A 255 -28.16 8.09 2.05
C ARG A 255 -28.38 7.12 0.88
N GLU A 256 -27.79 7.42 -0.28
CA GLU A 256 -27.82 6.53 -1.45
C GLU A 256 -27.11 5.21 -1.13
N MET A 257 -25.92 5.29 -0.55
CA MET A 257 -25.12 4.13 -0.16
C MET A 257 -25.87 3.20 0.81
N LEU A 258 -26.45 3.73 1.88
CA LEU A 258 -27.21 2.95 2.86
C LEU A 258 -28.58 2.51 2.36
N GLY A 259 -29.13 3.18 1.36
CA GLY A 259 -30.38 2.79 0.69
C GLY A 259 -30.22 1.60 -0.25
N ASP A 260 -28.98 1.27 -0.63
CA ASP A 260 -28.70 0.12 -1.46
C ASP A 260 -28.74 -1.19 -0.63
N ALA A 261 -29.74 -2.02 -0.90
CA ALA A 261 -29.90 -3.31 -0.22
C ALA A 261 -28.71 -4.27 -0.41
N LEU A 262 -27.92 -4.08 -1.46
CA LEU A 262 -26.74 -4.87 -1.76
C LEU A 262 -25.45 -4.33 -1.11
N PHE A 263 -25.51 -3.16 -0.47
CA PHE A 263 -24.32 -2.51 0.12
C PHE A 263 -23.50 -3.44 1.03
N PRO A 264 -24.09 -4.21 1.97
CA PRO A 264 -23.31 -5.15 2.80
C PRO A 264 -22.67 -6.26 1.96
N ALA A 265 -23.38 -6.78 0.94
CA ALA A 265 -22.87 -7.81 0.07
C ALA A 265 -21.69 -7.32 -0.77
N PHE A 266 -21.76 -6.10 -1.29
CA PHE A 266 -20.67 -5.48 -2.02
C PHE A 266 -19.45 -5.26 -1.11
N CYS A 267 -19.65 -4.79 0.13
CA CYS A 267 -18.54 -4.69 1.09
C CYS A 267 -17.87 -6.06 1.32
N ALA A 268 -18.66 -7.09 1.54
CA ALA A 268 -18.16 -8.45 1.71
C ALA A 268 -17.43 -8.99 0.47
N ALA A 269 -17.94 -8.70 -0.72
CA ALA A 269 -17.31 -9.09 -1.99
C ALA A 269 -15.93 -8.46 -2.22
N HIS A 270 -15.62 -7.35 -1.56
CA HIS A 270 -14.32 -6.69 -1.71
C HIS A 270 -13.31 -7.05 -0.61
N VAL A 271 -13.75 -7.23 0.63
CA VAL A 271 -12.84 -7.40 1.78
C VAL A 271 -13.12 -8.67 2.61
N GLY A 272 -13.99 -9.55 2.12
CA GLY A 272 -14.43 -10.78 2.83
C GLY A 272 -15.61 -10.54 3.76
N CYS A 273 -16.34 -11.61 4.07
CA CYS A 273 -17.62 -11.53 4.82
C CYS A 273 -17.44 -10.86 6.18
N SER A 274 -16.46 -11.27 6.97
CA SER A 274 -16.24 -10.73 8.32
C SER A 274 -15.87 -9.24 8.29
N ALA A 275 -14.89 -8.86 7.48
CA ALA A 275 -14.42 -7.48 7.40
C ALA A 275 -15.47 -6.57 6.71
N GLY A 276 -16.15 -7.05 5.68
CA GLY A 276 -17.20 -6.32 4.97
C GLY A 276 -18.41 -6.03 5.84
N THR A 277 -18.85 -7.00 6.64
CA THR A 277 -19.95 -6.80 7.59
C THR A 277 -19.60 -5.76 8.66
N LYS A 278 -18.38 -5.82 9.22
CA LYS A 278 -17.91 -4.83 10.21
C LYS A 278 -17.82 -3.43 9.60
N PHE A 279 -17.37 -3.34 8.35
CA PHE A 279 -17.30 -2.07 7.65
C PHE A 279 -18.70 -1.49 7.39
N ALA A 280 -19.65 -2.29 6.89
CA ALA A 280 -21.02 -1.88 6.65
C ALA A 280 -21.70 -1.42 7.95
N GLU A 281 -21.50 -2.14 9.05
CA GLU A 281 -21.96 -1.76 10.39
C GLU A 281 -21.36 -0.44 10.85
N PHE A 282 -20.05 -0.24 10.68
CA PHE A 282 -19.37 1.02 10.99
C PHE A 282 -20.01 2.21 10.25
N VAL A 283 -20.30 2.06 8.96
CA VAL A 283 -20.95 3.10 8.16
C VAL A 283 -22.36 3.36 8.69
N ARG A 284 -23.16 2.31 8.90
CA ARG A 284 -24.54 2.40 9.38
C ARG A 284 -24.61 3.16 10.72
N LEU A 285 -23.85 2.71 11.73
CA LEU A 285 -23.81 3.35 13.04
C LEU A 285 -23.34 4.81 12.99
N SER A 286 -22.42 5.12 12.08
CA SER A 286 -21.93 6.49 11.93
C SER A 286 -22.96 7.43 11.31
N VAL A 287 -23.89 6.93 10.51
CA VAL A 287 -24.98 7.72 9.93
C VAL A 287 -26.15 7.86 10.92
N GLU A 288 -26.41 6.86 11.75
CA GLU A 288 -27.45 6.88 12.78
C GLU A 288 -27.23 7.92 13.90
N VAL A 289 -26.02 8.50 14.03
CA VAL A 289 -25.73 9.57 15.01
C VAL A 289 -26.62 10.81 14.84
N GLY A 290 -27.04 11.09 13.60
CA GLY A 290 -27.89 12.22 13.29
C GLY A 290 -27.62 12.83 11.91
N ASP A 291 -28.38 13.86 11.55
CA ASP A 291 -28.14 14.57 10.30
C ASP A 291 -26.84 15.37 10.38
N ILE A 292 -25.95 15.16 9.43
CA ILE A 292 -24.63 15.78 9.44
C ILE A 292 -24.71 17.27 9.11
N ASP A 293 -25.67 17.68 8.30
CA ASP A 293 -25.86 19.08 7.93
C ASP A 293 -26.39 19.87 9.13
N ASP A 294 -27.28 19.30 9.97
CA ASP A 294 -27.70 19.90 11.25
C ASP A 294 -26.53 20.02 12.24
N MET A 295 -25.69 18.97 12.34
CA MET A 295 -24.49 19.00 13.18
C MET A 295 -23.50 20.08 12.74
N ILE A 296 -23.36 20.32 11.44
CA ILE A 296 -22.49 21.39 10.90
C ILE A 296 -23.08 22.78 11.20
N GLN A 297 -24.40 22.95 11.13
CA GLN A 297 -25.04 24.22 11.46
C GLN A 297 -24.83 24.61 12.93
N ASP A 298 -24.93 23.66 13.84
CA ASP A 298 -24.67 23.86 15.28
C ASP A 298 -23.30 23.22 15.69
N ALA A 299 -22.26 23.50 14.90
CA ALA A 299 -20.94 22.87 15.08
C ALA A 299 -20.34 23.12 16.47
N GLU A 300 -20.70 24.16 17.16
CA GLU A 300 -20.19 24.50 18.50
C GLU A 300 -20.89 23.73 19.62
N ASN A 301 -22.20 23.40 19.49
CA ASN A 301 -22.98 22.87 20.61
C ASN A 301 -23.58 21.49 20.34
N CYS A 302 -23.70 21.04 19.07
CA CYS A 302 -24.29 19.73 18.74
C CYS A 302 -23.69 18.60 19.57
N SER A 303 -24.49 17.57 19.84
CA SER A 303 -23.98 16.36 20.49
C SER A 303 -22.98 15.64 19.61
N VAL A 304 -21.85 15.21 20.19
CA VAL A 304 -20.85 14.41 19.50
C VAL A 304 -20.81 12.99 20.09
N PRO A 305 -20.64 11.94 19.28
CA PRO A 305 -20.60 10.57 19.77
C PRO A 305 -19.44 10.35 20.73
N GLU A 306 -19.62 9.46 21.70
CA GLU A 306 -18.54 9.07 22.62
C GLU A 306 -17.64 7.99 22.03
N ASN A 307 -18.22 7.07 21.27
CA ASN A 307 -17.50 5.94 20.67
C ASN A 307 -16.43 6.40 19.70
N PRO A 308 -15.14 6.04 19.91
CA PRO A 308 -14.03 6.47 19.08
C PRO A 308 -14.18 6.08 17.60
N SER A 309 -14.70 4.89 17.30
CA SER A 309 -14.90 4.43 15.93
C SER A 309 -15.94 5.26 15.21
N ILE A 310 -17.07 5.58 15.87
CA ILE A 310 -18.15 6.40 15.31
C ILE A 310 -17.68 7.84 15.06
N LYS A 311 -16.79 8.37 15.91
CA LYS A 311 -16.17 9.69 15.66
C LYS A 311 -15.45 9.74 14.32
N TRP A 312 -14.73 8.69 13.95
CA TRP A 312 -14.09 8.59 12.63
C TRP A 312 -15.11 8.54 11.48
N GLY A 313 -16.23 7.86 11.67
CA GLY A 313 -17.32 7.85 10.70
C GLY A 313 -17.96 9.24 10.52
N VAL A 314 -18.19 9.96 11.61
CA VAL A 314 -18.63 11.38 11.52
C VAL A 314 -17.61 12.22 10.76
N ALA A 315 -16.31 12.06 11.05
CA ALA A 315 -15.26 12.78 10.32
C ALA A 315 -15.27 12.45 8.81
N ALA A 316 -15.53 11.19 8.41
CA ALA A 316 -15.68 10.82 7.00
C ALA A 316 -16.85 11.56 6.32
N ARG A 317 -18.00 11.70 7.00
CA ARG A 317 -19.17 12.43 6.49
C ARG A 317 -18.89 13.91 6.31
N LEU A 318 -18.07 14.52 7.16
CA LEU A 318 -17.68 15.92 7.04
C LEU A 318 -16.91 16.21 5.74
N VAL A 319 -16.15 15.26 5.20
CA VAL A 319 -15.29 15.48 4.02
C VAL A 319 -16.11 15.97 2.82
N SER A 320 -17.22 15.31 2.51
CA SER A 320 -18.06 15.68 1.35
C SER A 320 -18.74 17.05 1.52
N ARG A 321 -19.04 17.46 2.75
CA ARG A 321 -19.65 18.75 3.08
C ARG A 321 -18.61 19.86 3.10
N ALA A 322 -17.50 19.62 3.72
CA ALA A 322 -16.38 20.55 3.81
C ALA A 322 -15.81 20.98 2.45
N ALA A 323 -16.00 20.16 1.41
CA ALA A 323 -15.57 20.47 0.05
C ALA A 323 -16.48 21.47 -0.69
N ARG A 324 -17.65 21.87 -0.12
CA ARG A 324 -18.63 22.71 -0.79
C ARG A 324 -18.21 24.20 -0.86
N ASP A 325 -17.85 24.75 0.29
CA ASP A 325 -17.47 26.15 0.43
C ASP A 325 -16.64 26.40 1.70
N GLU A 326 -16.06 27.60 1.83
CA GLU A 326 -15.14 27.96 2.91
C GLU A 326 -15.84 28.08 4.28
N ASP A 327 -17.05 28.61 4.35
CA ASP A 327 -17.80 28.73 5.61
C ASP A 327 -18.15 27.35 6.16
N THR A 328 -18.66 26.49 5.30
CA THR A 328 -18.94 25.08 5.64
C THR A 328 -17.68 24.36 6.08
N PHE A 329 -16.55 24.57 5.42
CA PHE A 329 -15.28 24.01 5.84
C PHE A 329 -14.86 24.47 7.24
N GLY A 330 -15.00 25.76 7.53
CA GLY A 330 -14.71 26.32 8.85
C GLY A 330 -15.54 25.64 9.95
N LYS A 331 -16.85 25.50 9.75
CA LYS A 331 -17.75 24.79 10.66
C LYS A 331 -17.38 23.31 10.82
N CYS A 332 -17.05 22.63 9.73
CA CYS A 332 -16.58 21.26 9.76
C CYS A 332 -15.28 21.10 10.58
N LEU A 333 -14.35 22.07 10.52
CA LEU A 333 -13.14 22.04 11.36
C LEU A 333 -13.46 22.21 12.84
N VAL A 334 -14.41 23.09 13.20
CA VAL A 334 -14.88 23.24 14.60
C VAL A 334 -15.41 21.89 15.11
N LEU A 335 -16.29 21.27 14.33
CA LEU A 335 -16.87 19.98 14.71
C LEU A 335 -15.78 18.87 14.77
N ALA A 336 -14.88 18.78 13.79
CA ALA A 336 -13.77 17.84 13.78
C ALA A 336 -12.90 18.00 15.04
N ARG A 337 -12.62 19.22 15.47
CA ARG A 337 -11.88 19.50 16.72
C ARG A 337 -12.63 18.97 17.96
N ARG A 338 -13.94 19.09 17.98
CA ARG A 338 -14.79 18.61 19.08
C ARG A 338 -14.86 17.09 19.19
N LEU A 339 -14.64 16.35 18.10
CA LEU A 339 -14.52 14.87 18.13
C LEU A 339 -13.34 14.42 19.01
N THR A 340 -12.31 15.26 19.19
CA THR A 340 -11.19 14.96 20.10
C THR A 340 -11.57 15.38 21.52
N PRO A 341 -11.41 14.48 22.53
CA PRO A 341 -11.62 14.83 23.94
C PRO A 341 -10.80 16.06 24.34
N VAL A 342 -11.36 16.92 25.17
CA VAL A 342 -10.69 18.18 25.59
C VAL A 342 -9.31 17.94 26.18
N SER A 343 -9.16 16.87 26.98
CA SER A 343 -7.90 16.48 27.61
C SER A 343 -6.80 16.03 26.60
N MET A 344 -7.19 15.67 25.37
CA MET A 344 -6.29 15.20 24.31
C MET A 344 -6.09 16.24 23.20
N ARG A 345 -6.71 17.43 23.31
CA ARG A 345 -6.55 18.48 22.29
C ARG A 345 -5.16 19.10 22.41
N PRO A 346 -4.42 19.19 21.30
CA PRO A 346 -3.13 19.86 21.32
C PRO A 346 -3.28 21.35 21.65
N SER A 347 -2.29 21.93 22.29
CA SER A 347 -2.24 23.35 22.64
C SER A 347 -1.96 24.21 21.40
N GLY A 348 -2.55 25.41 21.37
CA GLY A 348 -2.30 26.40 20.32
C GLY A 348 -2.99 26.11 19.00
N LYS A 349 -2.30 26.38 17.88
CA LYS A 349 -2.82 26.26 16.51
C LYS A 349 -2.61 24.86 15.89
N GLN A 350 -2.18 23.88 16.64
CA GLN A 350 -1.98 22.51 16.13
C GLN A 350 -3.32 21.82 15.87
N PHE A 351 -3.39 21.09 14.77
CA PHE A 351 -4.57 20.33 14.41
C PHE A 351 -4.66 19.01 15.17
N THR A 352 -5.87 18.61 15.53
CA THR A 352 -6.18 17.28 16.03
C THR A 352 -6.10 16.25 14.90
N ALA A 353 -6.14 14.95 15.25
CA ALA A 353 -6.15 13.90 14.26
C ALA A 353 -7.34 14.00 13.28
N PHE A 354 -8.53 14.38 13.79
CA PHE A 354 -9.72 14.56 12.96
C PHE A 354 -9.65 15.81 12.07
N GLU A 355 -9.12 16.93 12.57
CA GLU A 355 -8.88 18.12 11.74
C GLU A 355 -7.85 17.82 10.63
N THR A 356 -6.78 17.10 10.97
CA THR A 356 -5.76 16.69 10.00
C THR A 356 -6.34 15.77 8.92
N PHE A 357 -7.16 14.79 9.32
CA PHE A 357 -7.84 13.89 8.38
C PHE A 357 -8.76 14.69 7.45
N LEU A 358 -9.64 15.53 8.01
CA LEU A 358 -10.58 16.35 7.23
C LEU A 358 -9.83 17.24 6.24
N THR A 359 -8.82 17.97 6.71
CA THR A 359 -8.06 18.89 5.87
C THR A 359 -7.34 18.18 4.75
N LYS A 360 -6.68 17.05 5.03
CA LYS A 360 -6.02 16.23 3.99
C LYS A 360 -7.03 15.74 2.95
N ALA A 361 -8.16 15.19 3.39
CA ALA A 361 -9.16 14.64 2.48
C ALA A 361 -9.80 15.72 1.59
N VAL A 362 -10.03 16.93 2.11
CA VAL A 362 -10.64 18.04 1.38
C VAL A 362 -9.66 18.76 0.47
N VAL A 363 -8.46 19.06 0.96
CA VAL A 363 -7.41 19.77 0.18
C VAL A 363 -7.01 18.99 -1.06
N THR A 364 -6.98 17.66 -0.97
CA THR A 364 -6.75 16.82 -2.14
C THR A 364 -7.93 16.80 -3.11
N ALA A 365 -9.14 17.23 -2.70
CA ALA A 365 -10.32 17.26 -3.56
C ALA A 365 -10.48 18.57 -4.36
N ASN A 366 -9.92 19.69 -3.88
CA ASN A 366 -10.19 21.03 -4.45
C ASN A 366 -8.91 21.88 -4.58
N THR A 367 -8.35 21.99 -5.80
CA THR A 367 -7.08 22.70 -6.07
C THR A 367 -7.25 24.18 -6.49
N ARG A 368 -8.39 24.84 -6.26
CA ARG A 368 -8.73 26.04 -7.06
C ARG A 368 -8.88 27.41 -6.38
N THR A 369 -8.67 27.60 -5.07
CA THR A 369 -8.75 28.93 -4.48
C THR A 369 -7.54 29.29 -3.60
N ALA A 370 -7.12 30.57 -3.63
CA ALA A 370 -5.97 31.10 -2.87
C ALA A 370 -6.10 30.92 -1.34
N THR A 371 -7.31 30.92 -0.81
CA THR A 371 -7.60 30.68 0.62
C THR A 371 -7.34 29.23 1.01
N TRP A 372 -7.65 28.29 0.11
CA TRP A 372 -7.30 26.88 0.26
C TRP A 372 -5.80 26.66 0.36
N GLU A 373 -4.97 27.43 -0.36
CA GLU A 373 -3.51 27.32 -0.26
C GLU A 373 -2.98 27.70 1.12
N SER A 374 -3.56 28.68 1.78
CA SER A 374 -3.15 29.06 3.14
C SER A 374 -3.48 27.99 4.16
N TRP A 375 -4.66 27.37 4.04
CA TRP A 375 -5.08 26.24 4.87
C TRP A 375 -4.26 24.97 4.56
N ARG A 376 -3.96 24.72 3.29
CA ARG A 376 -3.07 23.63 2.84
C ARG A 376 -1.69 23.74 3.48
N LYS A 377 -1.09 24.92 3.49
CA LYS A 377 0.22 25.16 4.13
C LYS A 377 0.15 24.91 5.64
N ALA A 378 -0.90 25.34 6.33
CA ALA A 378 -1.08 25.12 7.74
C ALA A 378 -1.27 23.63 8.09
N ALA A 379 -2.06 22.88 7.29
CA ALA A 379 -2.28 21.46 7.48
C ALA A 379 -1.03 20.62 7.20
N LEU A 380 -0.26 20.96 6.16
CA LEU A 380 1.01 20.30 5.84
C LEU A 380 2.06 20.57 6.92
N ALA A 381 2.16 21.79 7.44
CA ALA A 381 3.08 22.13 8.53
C ALA A 381 2.76 21.36 9.82
N SER A 382 1.46 21.20 10.16
CA SER A 382 1.06 20.41 11.34
C SER A 382 1.25 18.90 11.16
N SER A 383 1.21 18.38 9.91
CA SER A 383 1.43 16.95 9.65
C SER A 383 2.91 16.55 9.70
N GLN A 384 3.83 17.49 9.43
CA GLN A 384 5.28 17.23 9.53
C GLN A 384 5.74 17.17 11.00
N SER A 385 5.06 17.87 11.91
CA SER A 385 5.37 17.81 13.35
C SER A 385 4.92 16.52 14.05
N MET A 386 4.10 15.69 13.41
CA MET A 386 3.67 14.38 13.93
C MET A 386 4.56 13.20 13.46
N THR A 387 5.51 13.45 12.57
CA THR A 387 6.42 12.43 12.01
C THR A 387 7.88 12.59 12.48
N SER A 388 8.14 13.55 13.35
CA SER A 388 9.43 13.73 14.06
C SER A 388 9.32 13.20 15.53
#